data_2598cdd872ff3b51a33a2231d26cb3c4
#
_entry.id   2598cdd872ff3b51a33a2231d26cb3c4
#
_cell.length_a   1.000
_cell.length_b   1.000
_cell.length_c   1.000
_cell.angle_alpha   90.00
_cell.angle_beta   90.00
_cell.angle_gamma   90.00
#
_symmetry.space_group_name_H-M   'P 1'
#
loop_
_entity.id
_entity.type
_entity.pdbx_description
1 polymer ?
#
loop_
_entity_poly.entity_id
_entity_poly.type
_entity_poly.pdbx_seq_one_letter_code
_entity_poly.pdbx_strand_id
1 'polypeptide(L)'
;RCWCPAPFGLRRQLTRSLCRKARSRLGTRRKMKNQSVQALLEDIRLVSEQNYEIVEAVRALVQKTFETTSEEIKYGGILFRSGVQFGGVFAYKTHVTVEFRNGAKITDTFGFLEGSGKGRRHVKLMSVDQIKDKKLAQYLSLALQASKQDDS
;
A
#
# COMPACT_ATOMS: atom_id res chain seq x y z
N ARG A 1 -56.76 -10.54 -54.01
CA ARG A 1 -56.12 -9.23 -54.02
C ARG A 1 -56.23 -8.60 -52.63
N CYS A 2 -55.71 -9.26 -51.63
CA CYS A 2 -55.59 -8.68 -50.30
C CYS A 2 -54.22 -8.08 -50.16
N TRP A 3 -54.18 -6.79 -50.13
CA TRP A 3 -53.01 -6.01 -49.81
C TRP A 3 -53.08 -5.60 -48.37
N CYS A 4 -52.39 -6.33 -47.51
CA CYS A 4 -52.19 -5.93 -46.13
C CYS A 4 -50.81 -5.24 -46.00
N PRO A 5 -50.76 -3.95 -45.75
CA PRO A 5 -49.48 -3.36 -45.38
C PRO A 5 -49.14 -3.78 -43.94
N ALA A 6 -48.05 -4.45 -43.78
CA ALA A 6 -47.49 -4.75 -42.48
C ALA A 6 -47.14 -3.44 -41.74
N PRO A 7 -47.42 -3.32 -40.45
CA PRO A 7 -47.10 -2.13 -39.73
C PRO A 7 -45.58 -2.02 -39.51
N PHE A 8 -44.99 -1.17 -40.29
CA PHE A 8 -43.66 -0.65 -40.03
C PHE A 8 -43.72 0.21 -38.74
N GLY A 9 -43.37 -0.33 -37.61
CA GLY A 9 -43.41 0.51 -36.39
C GLY A 9 -42.76 -0.05 -35.14
N LEU A 10 -42.51 -1.32 -35.06
CA LEU A 10 -42.10 -1.93 -33.78
C LEU A 10 -40.64 -2.35 -33.64
N ARG A 11 -39.82 -2.16 -34.66
CA ARG A 11 -38.42 -2.62 -34.60
C ARG A 11 -37.38 -1.60 -34.14
N ARG A 12 -37.74 -0.36 -33.89
CA ARG A 12 -36.77 0.69 -33.55
C ARG A 12 -36.66 1.04 -32.07
N GLN A 13 -37.49 0.49 -31.21
CA GLN A 13 -37.41 0.85 -29.78
C GLN A 13 -36.67 -0.16 -28.90
N LEU A 14 -36.48 -1.40 -29.36
CA LEU A 14 -35.80 -2.44 -28.58
C LEU A 14 -34.27 -2.35 -28.60
N THR A 15 -33.67 -1.68 -29.57
CA THR A 15 -32.22 -1.58 -29.67
C THR A 15 -31.60 -0.46 -28.88
N ARG A 16 -32.38 0.56 -28.48
CA ARG A 16 -31.88 1.69 -27.64
C ARG A 16 -31.85 1.40 -26.14
N SER A 17 -32.68 0.47 -25.71
CA SER A 17 -32.74 0.11 -24.26
C SER A 17 -31.60 -0.81 -23.83
N LEU A 18 -31.08 -1.64 -24.71
CA LEU A 18 -29.99 -2.57 -24.43
C LEU A 18 -28.60 -1.88 -24.40
N CYS A 19 -28.42 -0.81 -25.20
CA CYS A 19 -27.18 -0.04 -25.18
C CYS A 19 -27.00 0.83 -23.91
N ARG A 20 -28.08 1.20 -23.23
CA ARG A 20 -27.95 1.99 -22.00
C ARG A 20 -27.57 1.16 -20.78
N LYS A 21 -27.86 -0.12 -20.74
CA LYS A 21 -27.48 -1.02 -19.63
C LYS A 21 -26.01 -1.45 -19.66
N ALA A 22 -25.36 -1.40 -20.81
CA ALA A 22 -23.95 -1.77 -20.92
C ALA A 22 -22.98 -0.65 -20.49
N ARG A 23 -23.42 0.62 -20.44
CA ARG A 23 -22.55 1.75 -20.04
C ARG A 23 -22.50 2.02 -18.54
N SER A 24 -23.38 1.44 -17.76
CA SER A 24 -23.38 1.66 -16.29
C SER A 24 -22.48 0.67 -15.52
N ARG A 25 -21.81 -0.26 -16.19
CA ARG A 25 -20.92 -1.25 -15.54
C ARG A 25 -19.44 -0.87 -15.57
N LEU A 26 -19.05 0.24 -16.17
CA LEU A 26 -17.66 0.72 -16.25
C LEU A 26 -17.38 1.88 -15.29
N GLY A 27 -17.93 1.84 -14.10
CA GLY A 27 -17.77 2.93 -13.16
C GLY A 27 -17.92 2.57 -11.69
N THR A 28 -17.77 1.32 -11.32
CA THR A 28 -17.50 1.02 -9.91
C THR A 28 -16.06 1.37 -9.63
N ARG A 29 -15.79 2.66 -9.32
CA ARG A 29 -14.74 2.99 -8.37
C ARG A 29 -14.92 1.99 -7.24
N ARG A 30 -14.07 0.98 -7.17
CA ARG A 30 -13.92 0.16 -5.97
C ARG A 30 -13.66 1.16 -4.87
N LYS A 31 -14.70 1.47 -4.10
CA LYS A 31 -14.58 2.08 -2.77
C LYS A 31 -13.56 1.19 -2.09
N MET A 32 -12.36 1.69 -1.83
CA MET A 32 -11.37 0.95 -1.07
C MET A 32 -12.05 0.64 0.26
N LYS A 33 -12.54 -0.60 0.38
CA LYS A 33 -13.01 -1.14 1.65
C LYS A 33 -11.83 -0.97 2.59
N ASN A 34 -12.05 -0.54 3.81
CA ASN A 34 -11.05 -0.55 4.86
C ASN A 34 -10.52 -1.99 4.93
N GLN A 35 -9.45 -2.24 4.19
CA GLN A 35 -8.81 -3.53 4.13
C GLN A 35 -8.15 -3.72 5.50
N SER A 36 -8.44 -4.81 6.17
CA SER A 36 -7.75 -5.12 7.42
C SER A 36 -6.27 -5.44 7.12
N VAL A 37 -5.39 -5.19 8.09
CA VAL A 37 -3.96 -5.54 7.97
C VAL A 37 -3.82 -7.01 7.56
N GLN A 38 -4.64 -7.88 8.12
CA GLN A 38 -4.65 -9.30 7.81
C GLN A 38 -4.99 -9.59 6.34
N ALA A 39 -5.99 -8.92 5.78
CA ALA A 39 -6.36 -9.10 4.38
C ALA A 39 -5.24 -8.62 3.42
N LEU A 40 -4.56 -7.52 3.77
CA LEU A 40 -3.40 -7.05 2.98
C LEU A 40 -2.25 -8.06 3.03
N LEU A 41 -1.99 -8.65 4.19
CA LEU A 41 -0.94 -9.66 4.35
C LEU A 41 -1.24 -10.92 3.54
N GLU A 42 -2.50 -11.36 3.50
CA GLU A 42 -2.93 -12.49 2.67
C GLU A 42 -2.74 -12.17 1.18
N ASP A 43 -3.09 -10.96 0.73
CA ASP A 43 -2.85 -10.52 -0.64
C ASP A 43 -1.35 -10.53 -1.00
N ILE A 44 -0.49 -10.06 -0.09
CA ILE A 44 0.97 -10.07 -0.28
C ILE A 44 1.49 -11.51 -0.36
N ARG A 45 1.01 -12.40 0.49
CA ARG A 45 1.39 -13.81 0.51
C ARG A 45 1.03 -14.52 -0.78
N LEU A 46 -0.14 -14.23 -1.36
CA LEU A 46 -0.58 -14.79 -2.64
C LEU A 46 0.31 -14.35 -3.81
N VAL A 47 0.91 -13.17 -3.73
CA VAL A 47 1.82 -12.64 -4.76
C VAL A 47 3.24 -13.18 -4.57
N SER A 48 3.74 -13.18 -3.32
CA SER A 48 5.09 -13.62 -2.98
C SER A 48 5.17 -13.97 -1.49
N GLU A 49 5.40 -15.24 -1.20
CA GLU A 49 5.60 -15.72 0.16
C GLU A 49 6.84 -15.09 0.81
N GLN A 50 7.91 -14.92 0.04
CA GLN A 50 9.13 -14.26 0.51
C GLN A 50 8.87 -12.82 0.97
N ASN A 51 8.12 -12.05 0.21
CA ASN A 51 7.76 -10.68 0.59
C ASN A 51 6.86 -10.65 1.83
N TYR A 52 5.96 -11.63 1.96
CA TYR A 52 5.14 -11.79 3.16
C TYR A 52 6.01 -12.00 4.40
N GLU A 53 6.99 -12.90 4.34
CA GLU A 53 7.91 -13.15 5.45
C GLU A 53 8.70 -11.90 5.85
N ILE A 54 9.17 -11.12 4.86
CA ILE A 54 9.89 -9.86 5.12
C ILE A 54 8.96 -8.85 5.81
N VAL A 55 7.73 -8.68 5.33
CA VAL A 55 6.75 -7.75 5.93
C VAL A 55 6.42 -8.16 7.36
N GLU A 56 6.17 -9.44 7.62
CA GLU A 56 5.90 -9.95 8.97
C GLU A 56 7.11 -9.73 9.91
N ALA A 57 8.33 -9.98 9.43
CA ALA A 57 9.55 -9.77 10.20
C ALA A 57 9.75 -8.27 10.52
N VAL A 58 9.45 -7.37 9.59
CA VAL A 58 9.49 -5.91 9.84
C VAL A 58 8.45 -5.50 10.87
N ARG A 59 7.22 -6.01 10.78
CA ARG A 59 6.16 -5.74 11.76
C ARG A 59 6.55 -6.20 13.16
N ALA A 60 7.05 -7.43 13.27
CA ALA A 60 7.53 -7.97 14.54
C ALA A 60 8.67 -7.13 15.13
N LEU A 61 9.59 -6.65 14.29
CA LEU A 61 10.67 -5.76 14.72
C LEU A 61 10.14 -4.43 15.24
N VAL A 62 9.18 -3.81 14.54
CA VAL A 62 8.56 -2.54 14.96
C VAL A 62 7.84 -2.71 16.29
N GLN A 63 7.04 -3.76 16.44
CA GLN A 63 6.32 -4.06 17.68
C GLN A 63 7.27 -4.36 18.85
N LYS A 64 8.39 -5.02 18.60
CA LYS A 64 9.43 -5.28 19.59
C LYS A 64 10.20 -4.01 20.00
N THR A 65 10.41 -3.10 19.06
CA THR A 65 11.19 -1.88 19.28
C THR A 65 10.39 -0.80 19.99
N PHE A 66 9.08 -0.75 19.74
CA PHE A 66 8.18 0.28 20.27
C PHE A 66 6.99 -0.36 20.99
N GLU A 67 6.81 -0.04 22.26
CA GLU A 67 5.75 -0.59 23.12
C GLU A 67 4.35 -0.20 22.63
N THR A 68 4.18 1.02 22.15
CA THR A 68 2.90 1.54 21.66
C THR A 68 2.99 1.84 20.16
N THR A 69 2.60 0.86 19.35
CA THR A 69 2.56 1.02 17.90
C THR A 69 1.18 0.73 17.39
N SER A 70 0.64 1.62 16.57
CA SER A 70 -0.57 1.40 15.78
C SER A 70 -0.23 1.26 14.30
N GLU A 71 -0.96 0.37 13.63
CA GLU A 71 -0.82 0.08 12.21
C GLU A 71 -2.02 0.64 11.45
N GLU A 72 -1.78 1.34 10.37
CA GLU A 72 -2.79 1.90 9.49
C GLU A 72 -2.49 1.52 8.05
N ILE A 73 -3.51 1.04 7.31
CA ILE A 73 -3.34 0.75 5.89
C ILE A 73 -3.60 1.99 5.07
N LYS A 74 -2.57 2.43 4.35
CA LYS A 74 -2.66 3.49 3.35
C LYS A 74 -1.76 3.21 2.16
N TYR A 75 -2.20 3.63 0.99
CA TYR A 75 -1.40 3.54 -0.25
C TYR A 75 -0.93 2.12 -0.60
N GLY A 76 -1.68 1.09 -0.18
CA GLY A 76 -1.31 -0.30 -0.42
C GLY A 76 -0.19 -0.84 0.47
N GLY A 77 0.13 -0.16 1.56
CA GLY A 77 1.12 -0.57 2.55
C GLY A 77 0.62 -0.39 3.98
N ILE A 78 1.43 -0.78 4.93
CA ILE A 78 1.17 -0.67 6.36
C ILE A 78 2.00 0.49 6.91
N LEU A 79 1.34 1.52 7.41
CA LEU A 79 1.98 2.66 8.06
C LEU A 79 2.06 2.41 9.57
N PHE A 80 3.19 2.79 10.16
CA PHE A 80 3.45 2.67 11.58
C PHE A 80 3.38 4.03 12.27
N ARG A 81 2.68 4.05 13.41
CA ARG A 81 2.54 5.23 14.25
C ARG A 81 2.84 4.86 15.71
N SER A 82 3.68 5.67 16.35
CA SER A 82 3.94 5.63 17.79
C SER A 82 3.86 7.06 18.36
N GLY A 83 2.60 7.50 18.63
CA GLY A 83 2.28 8.92 18.82
C GLY A 83 2.25 9.68 17.50
N VAL A 84 3.37 9.72 16.79
CA VAL A 84 3.55 10.30 15.45
C VAL A 84 3.75 9.21 14.40
N GLN A 85 3.34 9.49 13.16
CA GLN A 85 3.62 8.60 12.03
C GLN A 85 5.08 8.76 11.63
N PHE A 86 5.87 7.69 11.73
CA PHE A 86 7.32 7.73 11.44
C PHE A 86 7.72 6.97 10.19
N GLY A 87 6.95 5.98 9.77
CA GLY A 87 7.29 5.20 8.60
C GLY A 87 6.19 4.23 8.17
N GLY A 88 6.53 3.36 7.23
CA GLY A 88 5.65 2.31 6.75
C GLY A 88 6.37 1.26 5.93
N VAL A 89 5.73 0.12 5.70
CA VAL A 89 6.24 -0.97 4.89
C VAL A 89 5.35 -1.19 3.67
N PHE A 90 5.97 -1.32 2.51
CA PHE A 90 5.31 -1.50 1.22
C PHE A 90 5.90 -2.72 0.51
N ALA A 91 5.03 -3.64 0.12
CA ALA A 91 5.43 -4.81 -0.66
C ALA A 91 5.27 -4.52 -2.16
N TYR A 92 6.32 -4.71 -2.92
CA TYR A 92 6.34 -4.68 -4.37
C TYR A 92 6.49 -6.10 -4.93
N LYS A 93 6.46 -6.27 -6.23
CA LYS A 93 6.56 -7.60 -6.85
C LYS A 93 7.84 -8.37 -6.49
N THR A 94 8.97 -7.67 -6.43
CA THR A 94 10.32 -8.25 -6.30
C THR A 94 11.04 -7.90 -5.01
N HIS A 95 10.52 -6.98 -4.23
CA HIS A 95 11.16 -6.50 -3.01
C HIS A 95 10.16 -5.85 -2.06
N VAL A 96 10.56 -5.67 -0.83
CA VAL A 96 9.85 -4.90 0.18
C VAL A 96 10.61 -3.61 0.46
N THR A 97 9.90 -2.52 0.59
CA THR A 97 10.48 -1.21 0.91
C THR A 97 9.97 -0.75 2.25
N VAL A 98 10.86 -0.34 3.13
CA VAL A 98 10.54 0.35 4.37
C VAL A 98 10.79 1.84 4.17
N GLU A 99 9.73 2.65 4.21
CA GLU A 99 9.81 4.10 4.05
C GLU A 99 9.82 4.81 5.40
N PHE A 100 10.60 5.89 5.49
CA PHE A 100 10.65 6.78 6.63
C PHE A 100 10.16 8.18 6.24
N ARG A 101 9.19 8.70 6.97
CA ARG A 101 8.56 10.00 6.68
C ARG A 101 9.57 11.14 6.64
N ASN A 102 10.42 11.22 7.66
CA ASN A 102 11.45 12.25 7.81
C ASN A 102 12.86 11.68 7.63
N GLY A 103 13.02 10.72 6.74
CA GLY A 103 14.28 10.03 6.50
C GLY A 103 15.43 10.95 6.07
N ALA A 104 15.13 12.10 5.46
CA ALA A 104 16.15 13.08 5.08
C ALA A 104 16.83 13.76 6.29
N LYS A 105 16.17 13.77 7.46
CA LYS A 105 16.72 14.29 8.72
C LYS A 105 17.53 13.25 9.49
N ILE A 106 17.47 12.00 9.08
CA ILE A 106 18.24 10.92 9.68
C ILE A 106 19.67 11.00 9.15
N THR A 107 20.65 11.04 10.04
CA THR A 107 22.04 10.88 9.65
C THR A 107 22.28 9.45 9.20
N ASP A 108 22.51 9.25 7.91
CA ASP A 108 22.78 7.93 7.36
C ASP A 108 24.19 7.47 7.63
N THR A 109 24.40 6.88 8.81
CA THR A 109 25.71 6.36 9.23
C THR A 109 26.09 5.08 8.48
N PHE A 110 25.09 4.34 7.97
CA PHE A 110 25.31 3.02 7.38
C PHE A 110 25.24 3.00 5.86
N GLY A 111 24.73 4.05 5.22
CA GLY A 111 24.67 4.16 3.76
C GLY A 111 23.58 3.33 3.08
N PHE A 112 22.54 2.92 3.81
CA PHE A 112 21.45 2.09 3.27
C PHE A 112 20.17 2.85 2.95
N LEU A 113 20.13 4.14 3.26
CA LEU A 113 18.99 5.00 2.95
C LEU A 113 19.03 5.41 1.47
N GLU A 114 17.99 5.02 0.76
CA GLU A 114 17.80 5.39 -0.64
C GLU A 114 16.71 6.48 -0.76
N GLY A 115 16.81 7.27 -1.83
CA GLY A 115 15.85 8.31 -2.19
C GLY A 115 16.46 9.71 -2.22
N SER A 116 15.95 10.53 -3.14
CA SER A 116 16.42 11.92 -3.39
C SER A 116 15.37 12.98 -3.03
N GLY A 117 14.19 12.57 -2.50
CA GLY A 117 13.11 13.48 -2.14
C GLY A 117 13.46 14.41 -0.97
N LYS A 118 12.68 15.48 -0.80
CA LYS A 118 12.90 16.51 0.24
C LYS A 118 12.79 15.99 1.69
N GLY A 119 12.02 14.92 1.93
CA GLY A 119 11.77 14.45 3.30
C GLY A 119 11.84 12.95 3.45
N ARG A 120 11.35 12.19 2.48
CA ARG A 120 11.25 10.73 2.57
C ARG A 120 12.54 10.04 2.17
N ARG A 121 12.88 8.98 2.89
CA ARG A 121 13.92 8.00 2.54
C ARG A 121 13.36 6.61 2.72
N HIS A 122 13.98 5.65 2.07
CA HIS A 122 13.55 4.26 2.16
C HIS A 122 14.73 3.30 2.17
N VAL A 123 14.50 2.11 2.69
CA VAL A 123 15.43 0.98 2.65
C VAL A 123 14.75 -0.16 1.91
N LYS A 124 15.41 -0.70 0.90
CA LYS A 124 14.93 -1.89 0.17
C LYS A 124 15.40 -3.17 0.85
N LEU A 125 14.49 -4.12 0.94
CA LEU A 125 14.72 -5.44 1.51
C LEU A 125 14.34 -6.50 0.47
N MET A 126 15.25 -7.44 0.21
CA MET A 126 15.03 -8.57 -0.68
C MET A 126 15.03 -9.91 0.06
N SER A 127 15.45 -9.93 1.33
CA SER A 127 15.42 -11.09 2.20
C SER A 127 15.25 -10.67 3.66
N VAL A 128 14.83 -11.61 4.49
CA VAL A 128 14.66 -11.38 5.94
C VAL A 128 16.00 -11.06 6.61
N ASP A 129 17.10 -11.67 6.16
CA ASP A 129 18.44 -11.45 6.71
C ASP A 129 18.90 -9.99 6.56
N GLN A 130 18.50 -9.32 5.47
CA GLN A 130 18.84 -7.92 5.23
C GLN A 130 18.25 -6.96 6.27
N ILE A 131 17.25 -7.37 7.03
CA ILE A 131 16.71 -6.59 8.15
C ILE A 131 17.80 -6.35 9.21
N LYS A 132 18.58 -7.39 9.50
CA LYS A 132 19.70 -7.32 10.44
C LYS A 132 20.93 -6.67 9.81
N ASP A 133 21.27 -7.07 8.58
CA ASP A 133 22.46 -6.61 7.86
C ASP A 133 22.41 -5.08 7.64
N LYS A 134 21.23 -4.57 7.26
CA LYS A 134 20.98 -3.13 7.05
C LYS A 134 20.62 -2.39 8.33
N LYS A 135 20.68 -3.05 9.49
CA LYS A 135 20.42 -2.44 10.83
C LYS A 135 19.11 -1.66 10.90
N LEU A 136 18.03 -2.24 10.36
CA LEU A 136 16.73 -1.59 10.23
C LEU A 136 16.17 -1.09 11.58
N ALA A 137 16.43 -1.81 12.69
CA ALA A 137 16.00 -1.40 14.01
C ALA A 137 16.57 -0.02 14.43
N GLN A 138 17.81 0.28 14.05
CA GLN A 138 18.43 1.58 14.35
C GLN A 138 17.80 2.69 13.50
N TYR A 139 17.54 2.43 12.20
CA TYR A 139 16.83 3.38 11.35
C TYR A 139 15.41 3.66 11.84
N LEU A 140 14.68 2.68 12.31
CA LEU A 140 13.35 2.86 12.90
C LEU A 140 13.38 3.77 14.11
N SER A 141 14.35 3.60 15.00
CA SER A 141 14.52 4.45 16.19
C SER A 141 14.86 5.89 15.81
N LEU A 142 15.77 6.09 14.86
CA LEU A 142 16.14 7.40 14.35
C LEU A 142 14.97 8.08 13.62
N ALA A 143 14.18 7.31 12.86
CA ALA A 143 12.99 7.79 12.17
C ALA A 143 11.93 8.30 13.12
N LEU A 144 11.71 7.60 14.23
CA LEU A 144 10.77 8.04 15.27
C LEU A 144 11.26 9.34 15.94
N GLN A 145 12.55 9.44 16.27
CA GLN A 145 13.13 10.66 16.85
C GLN A 145 12.99 11.85 15.89
N ALA A 146 13.34 11.67 14.62
CA ALA A 146 13.21 12.72 13.61
C ALA A 146 11.75 13.16 13.40
N SER A 147 10.79 12.23 13.51
CA SER A 147 9.37 12.54 13.38
C SER A 147 8.80 13.28 14.58
N LYS A 148 9.28 13.01 15.78
CA LYS A 148 8.87 13.73 17.00
C LYS A 148 9.36 15.18 17.03
N GLN A 149 10.51 15.46 16.44
CA GLN A 149 11.06 16.82 16.37
C GLN A 149 10.27 17.73 15.42
N ASP A 150 9.56 17.17 14.43
CA ASP A 150 8.74 17.95 13.52
C ASP A 150 7.35 18.31 14.05
N ASP A 151 6.81 17.53 14.97
CA ASP A 151 5.49 17.75 15.57
C ASP A 151 5.58 18.65 16.84
N SER A 152 6.78 19.05 17.23
CA SER A 152 7.02 20.02 18.33
C SER A 152 7.16 21.42 17.77
#